data_8ae3ab488343db674065298c19e2b7b4
#
_entry.id   8ae3ab488343db674065298c19e2b7b4
#
_cell.length_a   1.000
_cell.length_b   1.000
_cell.length_c   1.000
_cell.angle_alpha   90.00
_cell.angle_beta   90.00
_cell.angle_gamma   90.00
#
_symmetry.space_group_name_H-M   'P 1'
#
loop_
_entity.id
_entity.type
_entity.pdbx_description
1 polymer ?
#
loop_
_entity_poly.entity_id
_entity_poly.type
_entity_poly.pdbx_seq_one_letter_code
_entity_poly.pdbx_strand_id
1 'polypeptide(L)'
;MLRALGWLLSPTVLVWIVLAALVLALLEGSLFGLPGLLILASFTSKYAYVLLESAANGRAEPPPLSVDMVSPFEQRPMIQLGIGIAVALLVAWLPRPAGAAVGAATLLLLPASIGVLGASDRAFDAANPAVLLRTMIALGPWYLLLLGVAALYAWLVYWAWTAPAWGVVRWGLGIACLYSLFTLIGSVVHLRRLQLGFEAIHSPERSAARARAEHDRDQDRFLEEVYGAVRLHNYARRRTARRLDRPIDEHGAGT
;
A
#
# COMPACT_ATOMS: atom_id res chain seq x y z
N MET A 1 0.30 20.71 8.15
CA MET A 1 -0.53 20.66 6.93
C MET A 1 0.10 21.44 5.77
N LEU A 2 0.36 22.77 5.85
CA LEU A 2 0.92 23.54 4.72
C LEU A 2 2.28 23.01 4.22
N ARG A 3 3.17 22.56 5.11
CA ARG A 3 4.45 21.95 4.71
C ARG A 3 4.26 20.68 3.88
N ALA A 4 3.30 19.85 4.25
CA ALA A 4 3.04 18.61 3.55
C ALA A 4 2.46 18.86 2.14
N LEU A 5 1.65 19.90 1.96
CA LEU A 5 1.21 20.34 0.62
C LEU A 5 2.40 20.85 -0.22
N GLY A 6 3.41 21.44 0.42
CA GLY A 6 4.65 21.85 -0.25
C GLY A 6 5.41 20.68 -0.89
N TRP A 7 5.19 19.43 -0.47
CA TRP A 7 5.80 18.24 -1.09
C TRP A 7 5.39 18.05 -2.54
N LEU A 8 4.16 18.46 -2.89
CA LEU A 8 3.68 18.39 -4.28
C LEU A 8 4.52 19.27 -5.22
N LEU A 9 5.11 20.34 -4.68
CA LEU A 9 6.00 21.24 -5.41
C LEU A 9 7.47 20.77 -5.41
N SER A 10 7.79 19.66 -4.73
CA SER A 10 9.13 19.10 -4.77
C SER A 10 9.44 18.59 -6.18
N PRO A 11 10.68 18.78 -6.68
CA PRO A 11 11.06 18.36 -8.02
C PRO A 11 10.78 16.87 -8.28
N THR A 12 11.04 16.02 -7.28
CA THR A 12 10.85 14.58 -7.37
C THR A 12 9.38 14.21 -7.60
N VAL A 13 8.47 14.82 -6.83
CA VAL A 13 7.02 14.54 -6.95
C VAL A 13 6.47 15.11 -8.24
N LEU A 14 6.88 16.33 -8.63
CA LEU A 14 6.47 16.96 -9.89
C LEU A 14 6.90 16.14 -11.12
N VAL A 15 8.16 15.69 -11.15
CA VAL A 15 8.65 14.84 -12.26
C VAL A 15 7.83 13.56 -12.34
N TRP A 16 7.52 12.94 -11.20
CA TRP A 16 6.69 11.74 -11.18
C TRP A 16 5.25 12.00 -11.68
N ILE A 17 4.61 13.09 -11.24
CA ILE A 17 3.27 13.48 -11.71
C ILE A 17 3.28 13.65 -13.23
N VAL A 18 4.24 14.40 -13.77
CA VAL A 18 4.34 14.67 -15.21
C VAL A 18 4.60 13.39 -16.00
N LEU A 19 5.53 12.55 -15.54
CA LEU A 19 5.86 11.29 -16.19
C LEU A 19 4.66 10.33 -16.20
N ALA A 20 4.01 10.15 -15.06
CA ALA A 20 2.84 9.29 -14.94
C ALA A 20 1.67 9.82 -15.78
N ALA A 21 1.43 11.13 -15.77
CA ALA A 21 0.40 11.77 -16.59
C ALA A 21 0.66 11.60 -18.10
N LEU A 22 1.92 11.73 -18.52
CA LEU A 22 2.31 11.53 -19.92
C LEU A 22 2.06 10.08 -20.35
N VAL A 23 2.50 9.11 -19.55
CA VAL A 23 2.30 7.69 -19.87
C VAL A 23 0.82 7.33 -19.88
N LEU A 24 0.02 7.82 -18.91
CA LEU A 24 -1.43 7.60 -18.89
C LEU A 24 -2.12 8.21 -20.13
N ALA A 25 -1.72 9.41 -20.53
CA ALA A 25 -2.26 10.06 -21.72
C ALA A 25 -1.89 9.31 -23.02
N LEU A 26 -0.70 8.71 -23.09
CA LEU A 26 -0.28 7.89 -24.23
C LEU A 26 -0.99 6.53 -24.27
N LEU A 27 -1.31 5.96 -23.11
CA LEU A 27 -2.07 4.72 -23.00
C LEU A 27 -3.56 4.93 -23.32
N GLU A 28 -4.07 6.15 -23.19
CA GLU A 28 -5.45 6.50 -23.50
C GLU A 28 -5.71 6.28 -25.00
N GLY A 29 -6.58 5.33 -25.33
CA GLY A 29 -6.91 4.98 -26.72
C GLY A 29 -6.02 3.91 -27.37
N SER A 30 -5.03 3.35 -26.66
CA SER A 30 -4.24 2.22 -27.14
C SER A 30 -4.93 0.87 -26.84
N LEU A 31 -4.65 -0.16 -27.68
CA LEU A 31 -5.13 -1.53 -27.44
C LEU A 31 -4.64 -2.12 -26.11
N PHE A 32 -3.47 -1.68 -25.64
CA PHE A 32 -2.89 -2.06 -24.34
C PHE A 32 -3.26 -1.08 -23.21
N GLY A 33 -4.17 -0.12 -23.48
CA GLY A 33 -4.49 0.98 -22.58
C GLY A 33 -5.02 0.49 -21.24
N LEU A 34 -5.97 -0.43 -21.24
CA LEU A 34 -6.64 -0.87 -20.01
C LEU A 34 -5.70 -1.59 -19.02
N PRO A 35 -4.92 -2.61 -19.42
CA PRO A 35 -3.92 -3.21 -18.52
C PRO A 35 -2.85 -2.23 -18.05
N GLY A 36 -2.33 -1.40 -18.98
CA GLY A 36 -1.33 -0.38 -18.66
C GLY A 36 -1.85 0.68 -17.69
N LEU A 37 -3.09 1.13 -17.88
CA LEU A 37 -3.78 2.04 -16.96
C LEU A 37 -3.92 1.44 -15.56
N LEU A 38 -4.32 0.18 -15.44
CA LEU A 38 -4.46 -0.52 -14.13
C LEU A 38 -3.11 -0.64 -13.42
N ILE A 39 -2.06 -1.04 -14.15
CA ILE A 39 -0.71 -1.16 -13.59
C ILE A 39 -0.22 0.21 -13.09
N LEU A 40 -0.31 1.23 -13.93
CA LEU A 40 0.18 2.58 -13.57
C LEU A 40 -0.67 3.24 -12.50
N ALA A 41 -2.00 3.00 -12.49
CA ALA A 41 -2.88 3.43 -11.40
C ALA A 41 -2.51 2.77 -10.08
N SER A 42 -2.11 1.48 -10.10
CA SER A 42 -1.62 0.78 -8.90
C SER A 42 -0.33 1.43 -8.37
N PHE A 43 0.66 1.72 -9.22
CA PHE A 43 1.88 2.41 -8.81
C PHE A 43 1.62 3.81 -8.28
N THR A 44 0.77 4.57 -8.96
CA THR A 44 0.38 5.92 -8.55
C THR A 44 -0.31 5.90 -7.18
N SER A 45 -1.22 4.94 -6.97
CA SER A 45 -1.90 4.75 -5.68
C SER A 45 -0.92 4.30 -4.59
N LYS A 46 0.04 3.42 -4.91
CA LYS A 46 1.07 3.00 -3.97
C LYS A 46 1.89 4.19 -3.45
N TYR A 47 2.35 5.05 -4.36
CA TYR A 47 3.09 6.25 -3.96
C TYR A 47 2.22 7.21 -3.13
N ALA A 48 0.91 7.32 -3.43
CA ALA A 48 -0.02 8.08 -2.60
C ALA A 48 -0.07 7.58 -1.15
N TYR A 49 -0.08 6.25 -0.94
CA TYR A 49 0.00 5.66 0.41
C TYR A 49 1.32 5.96 1.10
N VAL A 50 2.44 5.91 0.39
CA VAL A 50 3.76 6.27 0.95
C VAL A 50 3.81 7.74 1.37
N LEU A 51 3.19 8.63 0.60
CA LEU A 51 3.02 10.04 0.97
C LEU A 51 2.14 10.18 2.23
N LEU A 52 1.03 9.44 2.30
CA LEU A 52 0.15 9.43 3.47
C LEU A 52 0.90 8.97 4.72
N GLU A 53 1.60 7.84 4.67
CA GLU A 53 2.37 7.30 5.79
C GLU A 53 3.47 8.28 6.23
N SER A 54 4.17 8.88 5.28
CA SER A 54 5.22 9.86 5.57
C SER A 54 4.66 11.10 6.25
N ALA A 55 3.50 11.59 5.81
CA ALA A 55 2.80 12.71 6.41
C ALA A 55 2.23 12.36 7.80
N ALA A 56 1.69 11.15 7.97
CA ALA A 56 1.18 10.65 9.25
C ALA A 56 2.28 10.47 10.29
N ASN A 57 3.50 10.14 9.84
CA ASN A 57 4.69 10.06 10.69
C ASN A 57 5.35 11.43 10.94
N GLY A 58 4.82 12.51 10.37
CA GLY A 58 5.34 13.88 10.57
C GLY A 58 6.69 14.15 9.93
N ARG A 59 7.05 13.42 8.85
CA ARG A 59 8.31 13.67 8.14
C ARG A 59 8.37 15.07 7.57
N ALA A 60 9.56 15.65 7.53
CA ALA A 60 9.77 16.99 6.99
C ALA A 60 9.86 17.01 5.46
N GLU A 61 10.31 15.90 4.85
CA GLU A 61 10.60 15.77 3.43
C GLU A 61 9.76 14.68 2.78
N PRO A 62 9.41 14.81 1.48
CA PRO A 62 8.73 13.76 0.75
C PRO A 62 9.63 12.52 0.65
N PRO A 63 9.05 11.32 0.70
CA PRO A 63 9.82 10.09 0.55
C PRO A 63 10.46 10.02 -0.84
N PRO A 64 11.73 9.57 -0.94
CA PRO A 64 12.36 9.35 -2.23
C PRO A 64 11.65 8.22 -2.98
N LEU A 65 11.64 8.31 -4.31
CA LEU A 65 11.21 7.20 -5.15
C LEU A 65 12.23 6.06 -5.02
N SER A 66 11.83 4.96 -4.43
CA SER A 66 12.67 3.75 -4.29
C SER A 66 12.20 2.65 -5.23
N VAL A 67 13.12 1.73 -5.58
CA VAL A 67 12.81 0.57 -6.42
C VAL A 67 11.79 -0.36 -5.75
N ASP A 68 11.72 -0.36 -4.41
CA ASP A 68 10.73 -1.13 -3.65
C ASP A 68 9.28 -0.68 -3.92
N MET A 69 9.10 0.55 -4.40
CA MET A 69 7.80 1.05 -4.84
C MET A 69 7.32 0.39 -6.15
N VAL A 70 8.21 -0.24 -6.89
CA VAL A 70 7.90 -0.92 -8.16
C VAL A 70 7.26 -2.30 -7.95
N SER A 71 7.25 -2.85 -6.73
CA SER A 71 6.54 -4.11 -6.46
C SER A 71 5.02 -3.93 -6.65
N PRO A 72 4.40 -4.58 -7.64
CA PRO A 72 2.97 -4.41 -7.93
C PRO A 72 2.05 -5.13 -6.93
N PHE A 73 2.62 -5.93 -6.00
CA PHE A 73 1.88 -6.86 -5.15
C PHE A 73 1.49 -6.29 -3.78
N GLU A 74 1.56 -4.98 -3.59
CA GLU A 74 1.02 -4.39 -2.37
C GLU A 74 -0.52 -4.43 -2.39
N GLN A 75 -1.11 -5.06 -1.39
CA GLN A 75 -2.56 -5.32 -1.36
C GLN A 75 -3.41 -4.04 -1.23
N ARG A 76 -2.92 -3.01 -0.52
CA ARG A 76 -3.67 -1.79 -0.22
C ARG A 76 -4.13 -1.02 -1.47
N PRO A 77 -3.24 -0.67 -2.44
CA PRO A 77 -3.64 0.00 -3.67
C PRO A 77 -4.61 -0.83 -4.50
N MET A 78 -4.40 -2.15 -4.56
CA MET A 78 -5.26 -3.06 -5.33
C MET A 78 -6.66 -3.16 -4.74
N ILE A 79 -6.79 -3.19 -3.41
CA ILE A 79 -8.07 -3.19 -2.72
C ILE A 79 -8.81 -1.88 -2.96
N GLN A 80 -8.13 -0.74 -2.82
CA GLN A 80 -8.75 0.56 -3.07
C GLN A 80 -9.20 0.71 -4.52
N LEU A 81 -8.37 0.26 -5.47
CA LEU A 81 -8.72 0.25 -6.89
C LEU A 81 -9.95 -0.65 -7.13
N GLY A 82 -9.97 -1.84 -6.52
CA GLY A 82 -11.10 -2.76 -6.60
C GLY A 82 -12.40 -2.17 -6.03
N ILE A 83 -12.34 -1.51 -4.88
CA ILE A 83 -13.47 -0.79 -4.30
C ILE A 83 -13.91 0.34 -5.23
N GLY A 84 -12.98 1.13 -5.78
CA GLY A 84 -13.27 2.21 -6.72
C GLY A 84 -13.98 1.71 -7.97
N ILE A 85 -13.48 0.64 -8.57
CA ILE A 85 -14.11 0.01 -9.76
C ILE A 85 -15.50 -0.52 -9.41
N ALA A 86 -15.66 -1.23 -8.29
CA ALA A 86 -16.95 -1.77 -7.86
C ALA A 86 -17.98 -0.65 -7.65
N VAL A 87 -17.59 0.45 -7.01
CA VAL A 87 -18.44 1.62 -6.83
C VAL A 87 -18.79 2.27 -8.17
N ALA A 88 -17.81 2.45 -9.07
CA ALA A 88 -18.04 3.04 -10.39
C ALA A 88 -19.04 2.19 -11.20
N LEU A 89 -18.89 0.86 -11.19
CA LEU A 89 -19.84 -0.05 -11.84
C LEU A 89 -21.23 0.03 -11.21
N LEU A 90 -21.30 0.08 -9.87
CA LEU A 90 -22.56 0.18 -9.15
C LEU A 90 -23.28 1.51 -9.47
N VAL A 91 -22.56 2.62 -9.49
CA VAL A 91 -23.11 3.95 -9.87
C VAL A 91 -23.59 3.94 -11.32
N ALA A 92 -22.85 3.30 -12.24
CA ALA A 92 -23.23 3.23 -13.65
C ALA A 92 -24.46 2.34 -13.89
N TRP A 93 -24.65 1.29 -13.08
CA TRP A 93 -25.74 0.33 -13.21
C TRP A 93 -27.05 0.79 -12.56
N LEU A 94 -26.94 1.62 -11.50
CA LEU A 94 -28.12 2.09 -10.76
C LEU A 94 -28.85 3.23 -11.50
N PRO A 95 -30.18 3.39 -11.27
CA PRO A 95 -30.91 4.59 -11.70
C PRO A 95 -30.25 5.87 -11.17
N ARG A 96 -30.25 6.93 -11.96
CA ARG A 96 -29.56 8.20 -11.64
C ARG A 96 -29.67 8.66 -10.17
N PRO A 97 -30.88 8.70 -9.51
CA PRO A 97 -30.95 9.15 -8.13
C PRO A 97 -30.26 8.21 -7.15
N ALA A 98 -30.36 6.89 -7.37
CA ALA A 98 -29.70 5.90 -6.52
C ALA A 98 -28.19 5.89 -6.75
N GLY A 99 -27.71 6.00 -8.01
CA GLY A 99 -26.30 6.14 -8.33
C GLY A 99 -25.69 7.41 -7.70
N ALA A 100 -26.40 8.53 -7.75
CA ALA A 100 -25.96 9.76 -7.10
C ALA A 100 -25.85 9.61 -5.58
N ALA A 101 -26.82 8.92 -4.94
CA ALA A 101 -26.77 8.64 -3.51
C ALA A 101 -25.56 7.75 -3.12
N VAL A 102 -25.28 6.71 -3.92
CA VAL A 102 -24.10 5.85 -3.72
C VAL A 102 -22.81 6.64 -3.91
N GLY A 103 -22.72 7.47 -4.95
CA GLY A 103 -21.58 8.34 -5.19
C GLY A 103 -21.33 9.33 -4.05
N ALA A 104 -22.40 9.96 -3.54
CA ALA A 104 -22.31 10.87 -2.40
C ALA A 104 -21.87 10.14 -1.12
N ALA A 105 -22.45 8.95 -0.84
CA ALA A 105 -22.04 8.14 0.30
C ALA A 105 -20.57 7.70 0.20
N THR A 106 -20.12 7.31 -0.99
CA THR A 106 -18.72 6.96 -1.24
C THR A 106 -17.80 8.16 -1.03
N LEU A 107 -18.15 9.32 -1.55
CA LEU A 107 -17.37 10.55 -1.33
C LEU A 107 -17.31 10.91 0.15
N LEU A 108 -18.43 10.73 0.88
CA LEU A 108 -18.48 10.94 2.32
C LEU A 108 -17.54 10.00 3.09
N LEU A 109 -17.43 8.73 2.70
CA LEU A 109 -16.65 7.73 3.40
C LEU A 109 -15.18 7.66 2.93
N LEU A 110 -14.87 8.23 1.76
CA LEU A 110 -13.57 8.12 1.11
C LEU A 110 -12.39 8.56 2.00
N PRO A 111 -12.39 9.75 2.66
CA PRO A 111 -11.25 10.14 3.49
C PRO A 111 -11.04 9.22 4.70
N ALA A 112 -12.12 8.69 5.29
CA ALA A 112 -12.04 7.74 6.40
C ALA A 112 -11.49 6.39 5.92
N SER A 113 -11.98 5.88 4.80
CA SER A 113 -11.52 4.61 4.20
C SER A 113 -10.03 4.66 3.87
N ILE A 114 -9.56 5.73 3.22
CA ILE A 114 -8.15 5.95 2.93
C ILE A 114 -7.33 6.01 4.23
N GLY A 115 -7.80 6.75 5.23
CA GLY A 115 -7.11 6.88 6.52
C GLY A 115 -7.00 5.55 7.26
N VAL A 116 -8.09 4.77 7.30
CA VAL A 116 -8.11 3.43 7.91
C VAL A 116 -7.21 2.48 7.15
N LEU A 117 -7.28 2.43 5.81
CA LEU A 117 -6.46 1.55 4.99
C LEU A 117 -4.97 1.91 5.07
N GLY A 118 -4.63 3.18 5.24
CA GLY A 118 -3.26 3.64 5.47
C GLY A 118 -2.74 3.33 6.88
N ALA A 119 -3.64 3.22 7.87
CA ALA A 119 -3.28 3.02 9.27
C ALA A 119 -3.35 1.56 9.72
N SER A 120 -4.20 0.74 9.09
CA SER A 120 -4.38 -0.67 9.42
C SER A 120 -3.82 -1.57 8.32
N ASP A 121 -3.22 -2.69 8.72
CA ASP A 121 -2.82 -3.75 7.79
C ASP A 121 -4.02 -4.62 7.37
N ARG A 122 -5.23 -4.30 7.86
CA ARG A 122 -6.45 -5.08 7.60
C ARG A 122 -7.35 -4.36 6.60
N ALA A 123 -7.38 -4.90 5.40
CA ALA A 123 -8.20 -4.38 4.31
C ALA A 123 -9.70 -4.32 4.61
N PHE A 124 -10.21 -5.29 5.37
CA PHE A 124 -11.64 -5.35 5.74
C PHE A 124 -12.07 -4.22 6.69
N ASP A 125 -11.16 -3.65 7.45
CA ASP A 125 -11.47 -2.52 8.34
C ASP A 125 -11.86 -1.28 7.53
N ALA A 126 -11.29 -1.10 6.34
CA ALA A 126 -11.62 0.01 5.43
C ALA A 126 -13.02 -0.10 4.79
N ALA A 127 -13.61 -1.29 4.80
CA ALA A 127 -14.98 -1.53 4.32
C ALA A 127 -16.00 -1.63 5.48
N ASN A 128 -15.54 -1.64 6.74
CA ASN A 128 -16.40 -1.77 7.91
C ASN A 128 -17.01 -0.41 8.29
N PRO A 129 -18.35 -0.22 8.16
CA PRO A 129 -18.97 1.08 8.42
C PRO A 129 -18.82 1.54 9.88
N ALA A 130 -18.74 0.62 10.85
CA ALA A 130 -18.52 0.97 12.25
C ALA A 130 -17.13 1.55 12.50
N VAL A 131 -16.10 1.00 11.86
CA VAL A 131 -14.72 1.50 11.93
C VAL A 131 -14.62 2.88 11.26
N LEU A 132 -15.24 3.02 10.08
CA LEU A 132 -15.26 4.28 9.34
C LEU A 132 -15.96 5.38 10.14
N LEU A 133 -17.14 5.09 10.71
CA LEU A 133 -17.87 6.05 11.52
C LEU A 133 -17.08 6.47 12.77
N ARG A 134 -16.44 5.50 13.46
CA ARG A 134 -15.56 5.79 14.59
C ARG A 134 -14.41 6.70 14.19
N THR A 135 -13.78 6.45 13.04
CA THR A 135 -12.69 7.27 12.50
C THR A 135 -13.18 8.67 12.17
N MET A 136 -14.36 8.81 11.55
CA MET A 136 -14.97 10.12 11.26
C MET A 136 -15.18 10.93 12.54
N ILE A 137 -15.75 10.31 13.58
CA ILE A 137 -15.99 10.95 14.88
C ILE A 137 -14.66 11.35 15.54
N ALA A 138 -13.65 10.47 15.51
CA ALA A 138 -12.34 10.74 16.10
C ALA A 138 -11.59 11.88 15.40
N LEU A 139 -11.74 12.01 14.07
CA LEU A 139 -11.17 13.13 13.31
C LEU A 139 -11.93 14.45 13.57
N GLY A 140 -13.22 14.37 13.95
CA GLY A 140 -14.03 15.53 14.32
C GLY A 140 -14.12 16.59 13.21
N PRO A 141 -13.95 17.90 13.53
CA PRO A 141 -14.11 18.98 12.56
C PRO A 141 -13.11 18.92 11.39
N TRP A 142 -11.95 18.31 11.59
CA TRP A 142 -10.97 18.11 10.52
C TRP A 142 -11.49 17.19 9.42
N TYR A 143 -12.42 16.29 9.76
CA TYR A 143 -13.08 15.46 8.78
C TYR A 143 -13.91 16.26 7.78
N LEU A 144 -14.63 17.28 8.24
CA LEU A 144 -15.38 18.17 7.37
C LEU A 144 -14.47 18.93 6.39
N LEU A 145 -13.29 19.34 6.87
CA LEU A 145 -12.29 19.98 6.01
C LEU A 145 -11.79 18.98 4.93
N LEU A 146 -11.46 17.74 5.31
CA LEU A 146 -11.05 16.71 4.37
C LEU A 146 -12.15 16.41 3.35
N LEU A 147 -13.39 16.35 3.79
CA LEU A 147 -14.55 16.15 2.92
C LEU A 147 -14.73 17.31 1.94
N GLY A 148 -14.61 18.55 2.40
CA GLY A 148 -14.65 19.73 1.52
C GLY A 148 -13.56 19.73 0.47
N VAL A 149 -12.33 19.36 0.86
CA VAL A 149 -11.21 19.21 -0.07
C VAL A 149 -11.44 18.06 -1.06
N ALA A 150 -11.93 16.91 -0.59
CA ALA A 150 -12.25 15.77 -1.46
C ALA A 150 -13.35 16.13 -2.49
N ALA A 151 -14.39 16.85 -2.05
CA ALA A 151 -15.45 17.34 -2.94
C ALA A 151 -14.91 18.33 -3.97
N LEU A 152 -14.06 19.28 -3.54
CA LEU A 152 -13.39 20.22 -4.46
C LEU A 152 -12.54 19.49 -5.50
N TYR A 153 -11.77 18.48 -5.08
CA TYR A 153 -10.94 17.70 -5.99
C TYR A 153 -11.77 16.86 -6.95
N ALA A 154 -12.84 16.24 -6.48
CA ALA A 154 -13.78 15.53 -7.35
C ALA A 154 -14.39 16.46 -8.40
N TRP A 155 -14.75 17.68 -8.00
CA TRP A 155 -15.26 18.70 -8.93
C TRP A 155 -14.20 19.17 -9.93
N LEU A 156 -12.95 19.41 -9.49
CA LEU A 156 -11.85 19.78 -10.36
C LEU A 156 -11.54 18.69 -11.39
N VAL A 157 -11.48 17.44 -10.95
CA VAL A 157 -11.28 16.28 -11.83
C VAL A 157 -12.42 16.17 -12.83
N TYR A 158 -13.67 16.22 -12.36
CA TYR A 158 -14.85 16.21 -13.24
C TYR A 158 -14.79 17.33 -14.29
N TRP A 159 -14.47 18.55 -13.87
CA TRP A 159 -14.32 19.69 -14.80
C TRP A 159 -13.20 19.45 -15.83
N ALA A 160 -12.05 18.95 -15.41
CA ALA A 160 -10.94 18.65 -16.32
C ALA A 160 -11.29 17.56 -17.35
N TRP A 161 -12.17 16.60 -16.97
CA TRP A 161 -12.62 15.55 -17.88
C TRP A 161 -13.71 16.01 -18.84
N THR A 162 -14.47 17.02 -18.50
CA THR A 162 -15.52 17.61 -19.37
C THR A 162 -14.98 18.73 -20.24
N ALA A 163 -13.90 19.40 -19.82
CA ALA A 163 -13.26 20.46 -20.61
C ALA A 163 -12.41 19.87 -21.75
N PRO A 164 -12.24 20.59 -22.86
CA PRO A 164 -11.35 20.21 -23.97
C PRO A 164 -9.87 20.39 -23.57
N ALA A 165 -9.43 19.70 -22.51
CA ALA A 165 -8.07 19.74 -22.02
C ALA A 165 -7.24 18.59 -22.61
N TRP A 166 -5.92 18.81 -22.74
CA TRP A 166 -5.00 17.77 -23.17
C TRP A 166 -4.96 16.62 -22.15
N GLY A 167 -4.87 15.38 -22.64
CA GLY A 167 -4.86 14.19 -21.78
C GLY A 167 -3.85 14.27 -20.64
N VAL A 168 -2.64 14.79 -20.90
CA VAL A 168 -1.61 14.99 -19.90
C VAL A 168 -2.05 15.92 -18.75
N VAL A 169 -2.79 17.00 -19.06
CA VAL A 169 -3.30 17.94 -18.06
C VAL A 169 -4.38 17.28 -17.20
N ARG A 170 -5.30 16.53 -17.82
CA ARG A 170 -6.36 15.79 -17.09
C ARG A 170 -5.78 14.79 -16.11
N TRP A 171 -4.88 13.95 -16.60
CA TRP A 171 -4.21 12.94 -15.76
C TRP A 171 -3.31 13.57 -14.69
N GLY A 172 -2.53 14.60 -15.06
CA GLY A 172 -1.66 15.34 -14.14
C GLY A 172 -2.43 15.97 -12.99
N LEU A 173 -3.56 16.63 -13.30
CA LEU A 173 -4.44 17.21 -12.28
C LEU A 173 -5.04 16.12 -11.38
N GLY A 174 -5.51 15.01 -11.96
CA GLY A 174 -6.03 13.88 -11.20
C GLY A 174 -5.02 13.30 -10.20
N ILE A 175 -3.78 13.07 -10.65
CA ILE A 175 -2.68 12.56 -9.80
C ILE A 175 -2.32 13.60 -8.72
N ALA A 176 -2.22 14.88 -9.06
CA ALA A 176 -1.92 15.95 -8.11
C ALA A 176 -3.00 16.06 -7.01
N CYS A 177 -4.28 15.99 -7.39
CA CYS A 177 -5.40 15.96 -6.45
C CYS A 177 -5.34 14.72 -5.55
N LEU A 178 -5.04 13.55 -6.10
CA LEU A 178 -4.88 12.30 -5.35
C LEU A 178 -3.77 12.43 -4.31
N TYR A 179 -2.57 12.84 -4.70
CA TYR A 179 -1.43 12.98 -3.80
C TYR A 179 -1.67 14.03 -2.73
N SER A 180 -2.29 15.16 -3.10
CA SER A 180 -2.68 16.19 -2.15
C SER A 180 -3.66 15.66 -1.10
N LEU A 181 -4.69 14.93 -1.52
CA LEU A 181 -5.69 14.36 -0.61
C LEU A 181 -5.04 13.38 0.38
N PHE A 182 -4.21 12.46 -0.11
CA PHE A 182 -3.52 11.48 0.74
C PHE A 182 -2.58 12.15 1.73
N THR A 183 -1.81 13.14 1.29
CA THR A 183 -0.90 13.91 2.13
C THR A 183 -1.66 14.70 3.21
N LEU A 184 -2.81 15.27 2.86
CA LEU A 184 -3.69 15.96 3.82
C LEU A 184 -4.27 15.00 4.85
N ILE A 185 -4.80 13.84 4.41
CA ILE A 185 -5.32 12.82 5.32
C ILE A 185 -4.21 12.38 6.28
N GLY A 186 -3.00 12.06 5.78
CA GLY A 186 -1.86 11.72 6.62
C GLY A 186 -1.51 12.81 7.64
N SER A 187 -1.53 14.08 7.22
CA SER A 187 -1.28 15.23 8.10
C SER A 187 -2.34 15.37 9.21
N VAL A 188 -3.62 15.12 8.90
CA VAL A 188 -4.71 15.15 9.89
C VAL A 188 -4.59 13.97 10.85
N VAL A 189 -4.27 12.78 10.34
CA VAL A 189 -3.98 11.59 11.17
C VAL A 189 -2.82 11.89 12.13
N HIS A 190 -1.76 12.53 11.66
CA HIS A 190 -0.64 12.95 12.52
C HIS A 190 -1.10 13.88 13.66
N LEU A 191 -1.92 14.88 13.36
CA LEU A 191 -2.44 15.83 14.35
C LEU A 191 -3.35 15.15 15.39
N ARG A 192 -4.07 14.11 15.00
CA ARG A 192 -5.05 13.41 15.84
C ARG A 192 -4.59 12.01 16.30
N ARG A 193 -3.32 11.66 16.12
CA ARG A 193 -2.76 10.34 16.41
C ARG A 193 -3.08 9.83 17.83
N LEU A 194 -3.05 10.72 18.84
CA LEU A 194 -3.34 10.37 20.22
C LEU A 194 -4.82 10.01 20.43
N GLN A 195 -5.74 10.65 19.70
CA GLN A 195 -7.18 10.39 19.80
C GLN A 195 -7.59 9.14 19.00
N LEU A 196 -6.87 8.85 17.93
CA LEU A 196 -7.08 7.66 17.10
C LEU A 196 -6.46 6.40 17.71
N GLY A 197 -5.61 6.54 18.74
CA GLY A 197 -4.90 5.41 19.34
C GLY A 197 -3.86 4.80 18.40
N PHE A 198 -3.49 5.52 17.33
CA PHE A 198 -2.43 5.06 16.45
C PHE A 198 -1.07 5.33 17.08
N GLU A 199 -0.41 4.28 17.53
CA GLU A 199 1.04 4.32 17.68
C GLU A 199 1.65 4.59 16.29
N ALA A 200 2.81 5.27 16.27
CA ALA A 200 3.46 5.69 15.02
C ALA A 200 3.37 4.58 13.95
N ILE A 201 2.59 4.86 12.91
CA ILE A 201 2.38 3.95 11.80
C ILE A 201 3.76 3.69 11.21
N HIS A 202 4.26 2.48 11.40
CA HIS A 202 5.51 1.97 10.81
C HIS A 202 6.61 3.02 10.69
N SER A 203 7.36 3.28 11.78
CA SER A 203 8.65 3.95 11.56
C SER A 203 9.44 3.04 10.61
N PRO A 204 10.02 3.57 9.51
CA PRO A 204 10.81 2.76 8.59
C PRO A 204 11.98 2.07 9.30
N GLU A 205 12.42 2.59 10.44
CA GLU A 205 13.36 1.95 11.34
C GLU A 205 12.78 0.68 11.98
N ARG A 206 11.49 0.66 12.36
CA ARG A 206 10.84 -0.53 12.89
C ARG A 206 10.50 -1.55 11.79
N SER A 207 10.12 -1.11 10.59
CA SER A 207 9.91 -2.03 9.47
C SER A 207 11.24 -2.61 8.97
N ALA A 208 12.30 -1.81 8.91
CA ALA A 208 13.65 -2.29 8.63
C ALA A 208 14.19 -3.20 9.74
N ALA A 209 13.91 -2.89 11.00
CA ALA A 209 14.28 -3.75 12.12
C ALA A 209 13.49 -5.08 12.13
N ARG A 210 12.20 -5.05 11.78
CA ARG A 210 11.39 -6.27 11.61
C ARG A 210 11.86 -7.10 10.43
N ALA A 211 12.12 -6.47 9.27
CA ALA A 211 12.64 -7.16 8.10
C ALA A 211 14.02 -7.79 8.36
N ARG A 212 14.90 -7.11 9.11
CA ARG A 212 16.17 -7.68 9.56
C ARG A 212 15.94 -8.84 10.52
N ALA A 213 15.07 -8.69 11.51
CA ALA A 213 14.77 -9.75 12.47
C ALA A 213 14.09 -10.98 11.82
N GLU A 214 13.30 -10.80 10.78
CA GLU A 214 12.75 -11.89 9.97
C GLU A 214 13.85 -12.56 9.14
N HIS A 215 14.70 -11.78 8.50
CA HIS A 215 15.84 -12.30 7.74
C HIS A 215 16.82 -13.09 8.63
N ASP A 216 17.12 -12.56 9.81
CA ASP A 216 17.98 -13.24 10.80
C ASP A 216 17.33 -14.55 11.28
N ARG A 217 16.01 -14.58 11.54
CA ARG A 217 15.29 -15.81 11.88
C ARG A 217 15.28 -16.85 10.77
N ASP A 218 15.15 -16.41 9.52
CA ASP A 218 15.18 -17.32 8.37
C ASP A 218 16.59 -17.86 8.14
N GLN A 219 17.63 -17.05 8.37
CA GLN A 219 19.02 -17.51 8.37
C GLN A 219 19.29 -18.51 9.51
N ASP A 220 18.81 -18.25 10.71
CA ASP A 220 18.98 -19.16 11.84
C ASP A 220 18.28 -20.51 11.58
N ARG A 221 17.06 -20.51 11.02
CA ARG A 221 16.36 -21.73 10.61
C ARG A 221 17.13 -22.50 9.56
N PHE A 222 17.63 -21.80 8.53
CA PHE A 222 18.42 -22.43 7.49
C PHE A 222 19.71 -23.05 8.06
N LEU A 223 20.38 -22.36 8.98
CA LEU A 223 21.55 -22.89 9.67
C LEU A 223 21.21 -24.11 10.51
N GLU A 224 20.10 -24.09 11.28
CA GLU A 224 19.64 -25.24 12.05
C GLU A 224 19.36 -26.46 11.17
N GLU A 225 18.71 -26.27 10.00
CA GLU A 225 18.46 -27.34 9.03
C GLU A 225 19.76 -27.91 8.47
N VAL A 226 20.71 -27.06 8.09
CA VAL A 226 22.02 -27.47 7.57
C VAL A 226 22.81 -28.21 8.65
N TYR A 227 22.88 -27.68 9.88
CA TYR A 227 23.56 -28.35 10.98
C TYR A 227 22.88 -29.66 11.36
N GLY A 228 21.55 -29.73 11.32
CA GLY A 228 20.78 -30.95 11.51
C GLY A 228 21.12 -32.02 10.48
N ALA A 229 21.16 -31.66 9.20
CA ALA A 229 21.51 -32.55 8.11
C ALA A 229 22.95 -33.06 8.21
N VAL A 230 23.92 -32.20 8.51
CA VAL A 230 25.32 -32.55 8.73
C VAL A 230 25.49 -33.49 9.91
N ARG A 231 24.78 -33.24 11.00
CA ARG A 231 24.80 -34.09 12.20
C ARG A 231 24.26 -35.49 11.90
N LEU A 232 23.14 -35.59 11.21
CA LEU A 232 22.56 -36.86 10.78
C LEU A 232 23.50 -37.64 9.84
N HIS A 233 24.13 -36.96 8.90
CA HIS A 233 25.10 -37.58 7.99
C HIS A 233 26.32 -38.14 8.74
N ASN A 234 26.84 -37.38 9.71
CA ASN A 234 27.96 -37.84 10.53
C ASN A 234 27.58 -39.02 11.44
N TYR A 235 26.35 -39.04 11.99
CA TYR A 235 25.85 -40.19 12.73
C TYR A 235 25.68 -41.43 11.88
N ALA A 236 25.17 -41.30 10.67
CA ALA A 236 25.04 -42.42 9.74
C ALA A 236 26.43 -43.01 9.36
N ARG A 237 27.40 -42.14 9.12
CA ARG A 237 28.78 -42.53 8.77
C ARG A 237 29.47 -43.27 9.92
N ARG A 238 29.30 -42.82 11.16
CA ARG A 238 29.85 -43.52 12.36
C ARG A 238 29.17 -44.85 12.62
N ARG A 239 27.91 -45.01 12.28
CA ARG A 239 27.16 -46.26 12.46
C ARG A 239 27.58 -47.32 11.42
N THR A 240 27.88 -46.90 10.20
CA THR A 240 28.44 -47.80 9.16
C THR A 240 29.86 -48.20 9.49
N ALA A 241 30.72 -47.30 9.94
CA ALA A 241 32.09 -47.63 10.38
C ALA A 241 32.11 -48.68 11.53
N ARG A 242 31.23 -48.49 12.55
CA ARG A 242 31.13 -49.48 13.65
C ARG A 242 30.55 -50.83 13.24
N ARG A 243 29.84 -50.95 12.15
CA ARG A 243 29.38 -52.23 11.59
C ARG A 243 30.48 -52.98 10.84
N LEU A 244 31.41 -52.26 10.25
CA LEU A 244 32.55 -52.84 9.55
C LEU A 244 33.68 -53.33 10.51
N ASP A 245 33.75 -52.72 11.71
CA ASP A 245 34.73 -53.11 12.75
C ASP A 245 34.27 -54.27 13.62
N ARG A 246 33.11 -54.89 13.41
CA ARG A 246 32.78 -56.14 14.11
C ARG A 246 33.60 -57.27 13.53
N PRO A 247 34.47 -57.89 14.37
CA PRO A 247 35.20 -59.09 13.93
C PRO A 247 34.17 -60.15 13.55
N ILE A 248 34.37 -60.74 12.40
CA ILE A 248 33.65 -61.95 11.99
C ILE A 248 34.09 -63.01 12.99
N ASP A 249 33.27 -63.29 13.96
CA ASP A 249 33.47 -64.41 14.88
C ASP A 249 33.45 -65.67 14.02
N GLU A 250 34.64 -66.17 13.73
CA GLU A 250 34.90 -67.52 13.21
C GLU A 250 34.48 -68.57 14.26
N HIS A 251 33.18 -68.74 14.43
CA HIS A 251 32.64 -69.88 15.16
C HIS A 251 31.81 -70.75 14.22
N GLY A 252 32.53 -71.63 13.57
CA GLY A 252 31.95 -72.61 12.65
C GLY A 252 32.94 -73.71 12.23
N ALA A 253 33.83 -74.13 13.14
CA ALA A 253 34.59 -75.35 12.93
C ALA A 253 34.53 -76.19 14.20
N GLY A 254 33.73 -77.23 14.16
CA GLY A 254 33.75 -78.21 15.26
C GLY A 254 32.61 -79.21 15.19
N THR A 255 32.91 -80.33 14.52
CA THR A 255 32.33 -81.70 14.56
C THR A 255 30.99 -81.94 13.97
#